data_e185d015befa01091645ed498d258d54
#
_entry.id   e185d015befa01091645ed498d258d54
#
_cell.length_a   1.000
_cell.length_b   1.000
_cell.length_c   1.000
_cell.angle_alpha   90.00
_cell.angle_beta   90.00
_cell.angle_gamma   90.00
#
_symmetry.space_group_name_H-M   'P 1'
#
loop_
_entity.id
_entity.type
_entity.pdbx_description
1 polymer ?
#
loop_
_entity_poly.entity_id
_entity_poly.type
_entity_poly.pdbx_seq_one_letter_code
_entity_poly.pdbx_strand_id
1 'polypeptide(L)'
;MRYIILGLIMAGLFQVFFWITQDNRVSLIETSFEKVESLSYSPFEGYDKKVLSPEQIEEDVSMLSHFTTKLRTYSTADAKVILEATSKTDIPIDLGIWISGDHKENHLEIQRALKLLEKYPELIPYLTKDEYP
;
A
#
# COMPACT_ATOMS: atom_id res chain seq x y z
N MET A 1 -9.94 -7.82 56.87
CA MET A 1 -9.18 -6.86 56.10
C MET A 1 -7.87 -7.42 55.50
N ARG A 2 -7.00 -8.08 56.31
CA ARG A 2 -5.72 -8.65 55.80
C ARG A 2 -5.92 -9.67 54.65
N TYR A 3 -6.92 -10.57 54.73
CA TYR A 3 -7.17 -11.57 53.67
C TYR A 3 -7.73 -10.96 52.38
N ILE A 4 -8.46 -9.86 52.42
CA ILE A 4 -8.94 -9.14 51.25
C ILE A 4 -7.76 -8.51 50.51
N ILE A 5 -6.84 -7.91 51.24
CA ILE A 5 -5.64 -7.28 50.66
C ILE A 5 -4.75 -8.37 49.99
N LEU A 6 -4.58 -9.52 50.69
CA LEU A 6 -3.81 -10.61 50.15
C LEU A 6 -4.44 -11.17 48.85
N GLY A 7 -5.79 -11.32 48.83
CA GLY A 7 -6.52 -11.74 47.63
C GLY A 7 -6.34 -10.79 46.44
N LEU A 8 -6.38 -9.48 46.70
CA LEU A 8 -6.17 -8.46 45.63
C LEU A 8 -4.74 -8.51 45.08
N ILE A 9 -3.74 -8.69 45.94
CA ILE A 9 -2.34 -8.82 45.52
C ILE A 9 -2.17 -10.08 44.64
N MET A 10 -2.72 -11.21 45.08
CA MET A 10 -2.64 -12.46 44.31
C MET A 10 -3.35 -12.35 42.96
N ALA A 11 -4.52 -11.72 42.90
CA ALA A 11 -5.22 -11.48 41.66
C ALA A 11 -4.41 -10.57 40.70
N GLY A 12 -3.78 -9.51 41.22
CA GLY A 12 -2.91 -8.64 40.45
C GLY A 12 -1.69 -9.37 39.87
N LEU A 13 -1.03 -10.19 40.69
CA LEU A 13 0.12 -11.00 40.26
C LEU A 13 -0.29 -12.03 39.18
N PHE A 14 -1.45 -12.68 39.37
CA PHE A 14 -1.97 -13.60 38.37
C PHE A 14 -2.27 -12.90 37.03
N GLN A 15 -2.85 -11.71 37.09
CA GLN A 15 -3.12 -10.91 35.89
C GLN A 15 -1.83 -10.55 35.13
N VAL A 16 -0.81 -10.07 35.85
CA VAL A 16 0.51 -9.75 35.26
C VAL A 16 1.15 -11.02 34.66
N PHE A 17 1.14 -12.14 35.39
CA PHE A 17 1.66 -13.39 34.90
C PHE A 17 0.93 -13.86 33.64
N PHE A 18 -0.41 -13.76 33.62
CA PHE A 18 -1.24 -14.09 32.47
C PHE A 18 -0.85 -13.26 31.23
N TRP A 19 -0.71 -11.94 31.38
CA TRP A 19 -0.29 -11.06 30.28
C TRP A 19 1.10 -11.38 29.77
N ILE A 20 2.07 -11.66 30.64
CA ILE A 20 3.43 -12.05 30.25
C ILE A 20 3.44 -13.36 29.47
N THR A 21 2.60 -14.32 29.86
CA THR A 21 2.52 -15.63 29.17
C THR A 21 1.71 -15.57 27.87
N GLN A 22 0.83 -14.58 27.73
CA GLN A 22 0.06 -14.34 26.50
C GLN A 22 0.80 -13.44 25.51
N ASP A 23 1.94 -12.87 25.89
CA ASP A 23 2.80 -12.14 24.95
C ASP A 23 3.44 -13.17 23.98
N ASN A 24 2.59 -13.68 23.07
CA ASN A 24 3.02 -14.41 21.89
C ASN A 24 3.77 -13.42 20.99
N ARG A 25 5.03 -13.15 21.34
CA ARG A 25 5.96 -12.57 20.38
C ARG A 25 5.98 -13.56 19.22
N VAL A 26 5.25 -13.22 18.19
CA VAL A 26 5.46 -13.82 16.88
C VAL A 26 6.93 -13.55 16.60
N SER A 27 7.78 -14.58 16.81
CA SER A 27 9.12 -14.53 16.26
C SER A 27 8.88 -14.35 14.77
N LEU A 28 9.16 -13.15 14.27
CA LEU A 28 9.28 -12.95 12.84
C LEU A 28 10.35 -13.97 12.44
N ILE A 29 9.88 -15.09 11.91
CA ILE A 29 10.78 -16.05 11.27
C ILE A 29 11.49 -15.17 10.25
N GLU A 30 12.82 -15.11 10.32
CA GLU A 30 13.66 -14.61 9.24
C GLU A 30 13.48 -15.54 8.03
N THR A 31 12.28 -15.54 7.47
CA THR A 31 12.06 -16.01 6.12
C THR A 31 12.66 -14.92 5.24
N SER A 32 13.59 -15.30 4.40
CA SER A 32 13.93 -14.50 3.23
C SER A 32 12.61 -14.21 2.52
N PHE A 33 12.04 -13.02 2.76
CA PHE A 33 10.79 -12.61 2.12
C PHE A 33 11.07 -12.54 0.62
N GLU A 34 10.55 -13.52 -0.09
CA GLU A 34 10.40 -13.38 -1.52
C GLU A 34 9.45 -12.19 -1.75
N LYS A 35 9.88 -11.23 -2.58
CA LYS A 35 9.05 -10.05 -2.85
C LYS A 35 7.68 -10.50 -3.32
N VAL A 36 6.63 -9.89 -2.81
CA VAL A 36 5.29 -10.12 -3.34
C VAL A 36 5.18 -9.52 -4.75
N GLU A 37 4.35 -10.12 -5.58
CA GLU A 37 4.23 -9.72 -6.98
C GLU A 37 3.73 -8.29 -7.12
N SER A 38 2.70 -7.89 -6.37
CA SER A 38 2.12 -6.56 -6.44
C SER A 38 1.57 -6.10 -5.08
N LEU A 39 1.76 -4.82 -4.75
CA LEU A 39 1.14 -4.16 -3.61
C LEU A 39 0.31 -2.97 -4.09
N SER A 40 -0.91 -2.84 -3.55
CA SER A 40 -1.72 -1.65 -3.79
C SER A 40 -1.21 -0.48 -2.96
N TYR A 41 -1.04 0.67 -3.61
CA TYR A 41 -0.59 1.90 -3.00
C TYR A 41 -1.48 3.06 -3.39
N SER A 42 -1.78 3.94 -2.43
CA SER A 42 -2.55 5.16 -2.63
C SER A 42 -1.82 6.33 -1.99
N PRO A 43 -1.54 7.42 -2.74
CA PRO A 43 -0.73 8.54 -2.29
C PRO A 43 -1.53 9.56 -1.47
N PHE A 44 -2.46 9.09 -0.63
CA PHE A 44 -3.35 9.96 0.16
C PHE A 44 -3.25 9.66 1.64
N GLU A 45 -3.24 10.72 2.45
CA GLU A 45 -3.24 10.65 3.91
C GLU A 45 -4.63 10.95 4.48
N GLY A 46 -5.06 10.13 5.44
CA GLY A 46 -6.23 10.36 6.28
C GLY A 46 -7.57 10.34 5.54
N TYR A 47 -8.63 10.69 6.27
CA TYR A 47 -10.01 10.76 5.75
C TYR A 47 -10.21 11.90 4.74
N ASP A 48 -9.44 12.98 4.85
CA ASP A 48 -9.54 14.15 3.98
C ASP A 48 -8.90 13.95 2.61
N LYS A 49 -8.32 12.76 2.36
CA LYS A 49 -7.66 12.40 1.11
C LYS A 49 -6.66 13.47 0.65
N LYS A 50 -5.88 14.00 1.59
CA LYS A 50 -4.80 14.91 1.28
C LYS A 50 -3.72 14.16 0.52
N VAL A 51 -3.35 14.65 -0.65
CA VAL A 51 -2.23 14.09 -1.42
C VAL A 51 -0.93 14.29 -0.65
N LEU A 52 -0.14 13.23 -0.51
CA LEU A 52 1.20 13.28 0.06
C LEU A 52 2.12 14.17 -0.78
N SER A 53 3.17 14.71 -0.18
CA SER A 53 4.17 15.44 -0.94
C SER A 53 4.93 14.51 -1.90
N PRO A 54 5.49 15.03 -3.01
CA PRO A 54 6.30 14.20 -3.91
C PRO A 54 7.43 13.47 -3.22
N GLU A 55 8.07 14.11 -2.23
CA GLU A 55 9.17 13.53 -1.45
C GLU A 55 8.69 12.35 -0.60
N GLN A 56 7.53 12.48 0.05
CA GLN A 56 6.93 11.39 0.83
C GLN A 56 6.55 10.21 -0.08
N ILE A 57 5.99 10.49 -1.26
CA ILE A 57 5.65 9.44 -2.24
C ILE A 57 6.93 8.73 -2.73
N GLU A 58 8.01 9.47 -3.01
CA GLU A 58 9.29 8.89 -3.41
C GLU A 58 9.88 7.99 -2.31
N GLU A 59 9.82 8.43 -1.04
CA GLU A 59 10.26 7.63 0.12
C GLU A 59 9.41 6.36 0.28
N ASP A 60 8.08 6.47 0.20
CA ASP A 60 7.16 5.34 0.30
C ASP A 60 7.42 4.31 -0.80
N VAL A 61 7.53 4.76 -2.05
CA VAL A 61 7.78 3.87 -3.20
C VAL A 61 9.15 3.22 -3.10
N SER A 62 10.17 3.97 -2.67
CA SER A 62 11.51 3.43 -2.40
C SER A 62 11.47 2.32 -1.35
N MET A 63 10.76 2.55 -0.24
CA MET A 63 10.57 1.54 0.80
C MET A 63 9.80 0.32 0.27
N LEU A 64 8.68 0.53 -0.43
CA LEU A 64 7.84 -0.55 -0.97
C LEU A 64 8.58 -1.40 -2.01
N SER A 65 9.51 -0.81 -2.77
CA SER A 65 10.32 -1.52 -3.75
C SER A 65 11.19 -2.65 -3.17
N HIS A 66 11.43 -2.65 -1.85
CA HIS A 66 12.10 -3.75 -1.15
C HIS A 66 11.18 -4.96 -0.94
N PHE A 67 9.86 -4.75 -0.93
CA PHE A 67 8.86 -5.77 -0.60
C PHE A 67 8.05 -6.25 -1.79
N THR A 68 8.01 -5.49 -2.88
CA THR A 68 7.22 -5.85 -4.06
C THR A 68 8.00 -5.64 -5.36
N THR A 69 7.56 -6.32 -6.43
CA THR A 69 8.11 -6.14 -7.78
C THR A 69 7.36 -5.10 -8.59
N LYS A 70 6.12 -4.74 -8.20
CA LYS A 70 5.30 -3.71 -8.85
C LYS A 70 4.29 -3.10 -7.89
N LEU A 71 3.80 -1.90 -8.20
CA LEU A 71 2.73 -1.23 -7.46
C LEU A 71 1.43 -1.25 -8.27
N ARG A 72 0.32 -1.42 -7.58
CA ARG A 72 -1.02 -1.30 -8.16
C ARG A 72 -1.68 -0.04 -7.66
N THR A 73 -2.27 0.73 -8.57
CA THR A 73 -3.07 1.94 -8.24
C THR A 73 -4.56 1.65 -8.33
N TYR A 74 -5.38 2.54 -7.75
CA TYR A 74 -6.84 2.40 -7.80
C TYR A 74 -7.47 3.24 -8.92
N SER A 75 -6.79 4.31 -9.34
CA SER A 75 -7.29 5.24 -10.36
C SER A 75 -6.14 5.86 -11.16
N THR A 76 -6.47 6.50 -12.27
CA THR A 76 -5.50 7.27 -13.04
C THR A 76 -5.00 8.50 -12.29
N ALA A 77 -5.77 9.05 -11.36
CA ALA A 77 -5.35 10.16 -10.51
C ALA A 77 -4.22 9.71 -9.56
N ASP A 78 -4.35 8.55 -8.91
CA ASP A 78 -3.32 7.97 -8.06
C ASP A 78 -2.05 7.68 -8.87
N ALA A 79 -2.20 6.99 -10.00
CA ALA A 79 -1.10 6.63 -10.88
C ALA A 79 -0.32 7.86 -11.36
N LYS A 80 -1.03 8.94 -11.75
CA LYS A 80 -0.39 10.18 -12.20
C LYS A 80 0.54 10.77 -11.16
N VAL A 81 0.07 10.90 -9.91
CA VAL A 81 0.86 11.49 -8.81
C VAL A 81 2.08 10.62 -8.48
N ILE A 82 1.89 9.30 -8.45
CA ILE A 82 2.98 8.34 -8.21
C ILE A 82 4.02 8.44 -9.33
N LEU A 83 3.61 8.37 -10.59
CA LEU A 83 4.51 8.43 -11.75
C LEU A 83 5.29 9.75 -11.82
N GLU A 84 4.66 10.88 -11.46
CA GLU A 84 5.32 12.19 -11.43
C GLU A 84 6.35 12.28 -10.29
N ALA A 85 6.06 11.70 -9.12
CA ALA A 85 6.99 11.69 -7.99
C ALA A 85 8.11 10.66 -8.16
N THR A 86 7.83 9.52 -8.81
CA THR A 86 8.73 8.37 -8.88
C THR A 86 9.40 8.19 -10.24
N SER A 87 9.50 9.24 -11.04
CA SER A 87 10.13 9.18 -12.37
C SER A 87 11.59 8.68 -12.37
N LYS A 88 12.18 8.51 -11.19
CA LYS A 88 13.53 7.96 -10.96
C LYS A 88 13.52 6.52 -10.45
N THR A 89 12.37 5.96 -10.14
CA THR A 89 12.24 4.58 -9.66
C THR A 89 11.72 3.70 -10.79
N ASP A 90 12.44 2.62 -11.07
CA ASP A 90 12.09 1.68 -12.14
C ASP A 90 11.02 0.65 -11.71
N ILE A 91 10.20 0.97 -10.69
CA ILE A 91 9.16 0.04 -10.24
C ILE A 91 7.95 0.12 -11.18
N PRO A 92 7.54 -1.00 -11.82
CA PRO A 92 6.38 -1.04 -12.68
C PRO A 92 5.08 -0.72 -11.94
N ILE A 93 4.10 -0.16 -12.64
CA ILE A 93 2.78 0.18 -12.11
C ILE A 93 1.69 -0.57 -12.85
N ASP A 94 0.92 -1.36 -12.11
CA ASP A 94 -0.37 -1.89 -12.56
C ASP A 94 -1.39 -0.76 -12.48
N LEU A 95 -1.72 -0.17 -13.61
CA LEU A 95 -2.60 1.00 -13.68
C LEU A 95 -4.05 0.61 -13.40
N GLY A 96 -4.57 1.06 -12.25
CA GLY A 96 -5.98 0.97 -11.92
C GLY A 96 -6.82 2.00 -12.70
N ILE A 97 -8.00 1.57 -13.16
CA ILE A 97 -9.00 2.44 -13.80
C ILE A 97 -10.27 2.39 -12.95
N TRP A 98 -10.68 3.53 -12.41
CA TRP A 98 -11.86 3.61 -11.57
C TRP A 98 -13.12 3.78 -12.42
N ILE A 99 -13.95 2.75 -12.47
CA ILE A 99 -15.24 2.77 -13.20
C ILE A 99 -16.39 2.96 -12.21
N SER A 100 -17.22 3.95 -12.47
CA SER A 100 -18.39 4.32 -11.65
C SER A 100 -19.69 4.21 -12.44
N GLY A 101 -20.81 4.63 -11.82
CA GLY A 101 -22.10 4.76 -12.54
C GLY A 101 -22.16 5.95 -13.51
N ASP A 102 -21.19 6.87 -13.48
CA ASP A 102 -21.14 8.02 -14.37
C ASP A 102 -20.33 7.72 -15.65
N HIS A 103 -21.04 7.55 -16.77
CA HIS A 103 -20.42 7.24 -18.06
C HIS A 103 -19.46 8.34 -18.57
N LYS A 104 -19.69 9.61 -18.22
CA LYS A 104 -18.80 10.70 -18.64
C LYS A 104 -17.49 10.65 -17.89
N GLU A 105 -17.53 10.42 -16.58
CA GLU A 105 -16.33 10.24 -15.77
C GLU A 105 -15.56 9.00 -16.18
N ASN A 106 -16.25 7.90 -16.49
CA ASN A 106 -15.60 6.68 -17.00
C ASN A 106 -14.84 6.94 -18.30
N HIS A 107 -15.45 7.69 -19.23
CA HIS A 107 -14.78 8.06 -20.47
C HIS A 107 -13.52 8.93 -20.24
N LEU A 108 -13.61 9.89 -19.33
CA LEU A 108 -12.47 10.71 -18.96
C LEU A 108 -11.37 9.90 -18.27
N GLU A 109 -11.74 8.96 -17.42
CA GLU A 109 -10.80 8.08 -16.74
C GLU A 109 -10.02 7.21 -17.74
N ILE A 110 -10.72 6.60 -18.70
CA ILE A 110 -10.09 5.85 -19.79
C ILE A 110 -9.15 6.73 -20.63
N GLN A 111 -9.59 7.94 -20.98
CA GLN A 111 -8.72 8.86 -21.74
C GLN A 111 -7.46 9.26 -20.95
N ARG A 112 -7.56 9.45 -19.63
CA ARG A 112 -6.40 9.71 -18.76
C ARG A 112 -5.46 8.51 -18.74
N ALA A 113 -6.01 7.30 -18.64
CA ALA A 113 -5.23 6.07 -18.67
C ALA A 113 -4.41 5.97 -19.96
N LEU A 114 -5.04 6.16 -21.12
CA LEU A 114 -4.35 6.14 -22.41
C LEU A 114 -3.21 7.15 -22.52
N LYS A 115 -3.40 8.37 -21.97
CA LYS A 115 -2.34 9.38 -21.90
C LYS A 115 -1.19 9.00 -20.99
N LEU A 116 -1.47 8.33 -19.87
CA LEU A 116 -0.42 7.85 -18.95
C LEU A 116 0.39 6.73 -19.62
N LEU A 117 -0.27 5.80 -20.31
CA LEU A 117 0.39 4.74 -21.09
C LEU A 117 1.31 5.30 -22.17
N GLU A 118 0.85 6.32 -22.90
CA GLU A 118 1.64 6.97 -23.93
C GLU A 118 2.86 7.71 -23.35
N LYS A 119 2.70 8.31 -22.17
CA LYS A 119 3.76 9.09 -21.52
C LYS A 119 4.79 8.23 -20.76
N TYR A 120 4.36 7.08 -20.20
CA TYR A 120 5.19 6.24 -19.34
C TYR A 120 5.13 4.75 -19.75
N PRO A 121 5.42 4.41 -21.02
CA PRO A 121 5.26 3.05 -21.54
C PRO A 121 6.10 2.00 -20.79
N GLU A 122 7.29 2.37 -20.33
CA GLU A 122 8.19 1.45 -19.63
C GLU A 122 7.73 1.12 -18.19
N LEU A 123 6.96 2.04 -17.58
CA LEU A 123 6.48 1.88 -16.20
C LEU A 123 5.08 1.28 -16.11
N ILE A 124 4.35 1.15 -17.23
CA ILE A 124 3.01 0.58 -17.31
C ILE A 124 3.01 -0.55 -18.34
N PRO A 125 3.66 -1.69 -18.07
CA PRO A 125 3.96 -2.70 -19.09
C PRO A 125 2.76 -3.52 -19.58
N TYR A 126 1.62 -3.50 -18.86
CA TYR A 126 0.52 -4.44 -19.11
C TYR A 126 -0.61 -3.95 -20.04
N LEU A 127 -0.43 -2.82 -20.72
CA LEU A 127 -1.37 -2.34 -21.74
C LEU A 127 -0.67 -2.03 -23.07
N THR A 128 0.46 -2.69 -23.35
CA THR A 128 1.07 -2.59 -24.67
C THR A 128 0.20 -3.32 -25.69
N LYS A 129 0.06 -2.68 -26.85
CA LYS A 129 -0.86 -2.99 -27.94
C LYS A 129 -0.70 -4.38 -28.57
N ASP A 130 0.26 -5.17 -28.11
CA ASP A 130 0.72 -6.41 -28.75
C ASP A 130 0.25 -7.71 -28.06
N GLU A 131 -0.51 -7.62 -26.94
CA GLU A 131 -0.97 -8.82 -26.21
C GLU A 131 -2.47 -9.14 -26.34
N TYR A 132 -3.23 -8.42 -27.18
CA TYR A 132 -4.59 -8.83 -27.51
C TYR A 132 -4.65 -9.22 -28.99
N PRO A 133 -4.90 -10.53 -29.27
CA PRO A 133 -5.13 -11.04 -30.63
C PRO A 133 -6.41 -10.45 -31.25
#